data_07866dce0c000190c73599358b12e849
#
_entry.id   07866dce0c000190c73599358b12e849
#
_cell.length_a   1.000
_cell.length_b   1.000
_cell.length_c   1.000
_cell.angle_alpha   90.00
_cell.angle_beta   90.00
_cell.angle_gamma   90.00
#
_symmetry.space_group_name_H-M   'P 1'
#
loop_
_entity.id
_entity.type
_entity.pdbx_description
1 polymer ?
#
loop_
_entity_poly.entity_id
_entity_poly.type
_entity_poly.pdbx_seq_one_letter_code
_entity_poly.pdbx_strand_id
1 'polypeptide(L)'
;FPRQIRNLGSDSSGKRAYLQLMTEYYQSIRDFNRTYQSDFKSWEDLLKTSNWRKNIDPQNEDERRDNAGFLELCVDHYYKTAKSAFKRHNPNHLFFGDKLNGNSDGLEAVIKITSRYTDLINFQYYDILENHNTNMQKWSEKISIRQPLLNGDSAFTVPTETMPKPFGPHCSSQEERAKLTLAYMKQSLARPDFVGWHMCGIIDTTKTMPGKEKHQHQGLMTTHGDYYPPMEASVQQISAKMYEYALK
;
A
#
# COMPACT_ATOMS: atom_id res chain seq x y z
N PHE A 1 1.22 10.89 6.29
CA PHE A 1 2.29 11.42 5.45
C PHE A 1 2.07 12.91 5.12
N PRO A 2 0.98 13.39 4.46
CA PRO A 2 0.81 14.81 4.17
C PRO A 2 0.85 15.69 5.42
N ARG A 3 0.24 15.25 6.49
CA ARG A 3 0.22 15.94 7.79
C ARG A 3 1.61 16.16 8.35
N GLN A 4 2.51 15.20 8.21
CA GLN A 4 3.89 15.33 8.69
C GLN A 4 4.64 16.40 7.88
N ILE A 5 4.49 16.38 6.55
CA ILE A 5 5.18 17.31 5.65
C ILE A 5 4.70 18.75 5.88
N ARG A 6 3.39 18.97 5.99
CA ARG A 6 2.85 20.34 6.22
C ARG A 6 3.27 20.96 7.55
N ASN A 7 3.74 20.15 8.49
CA ASN A 7 4.20 20.58 9.81
C ASN A 7 5.72 20.75 9.92
N LEU A 8 6.47 20.60 8.83
CA LEU A 8 7.91 20.83 8.79
C LEU A 8 8.23 22.33 8.87
N GLY A 9 9.51 22.67 9.02
CA GLY A 9 10.00 24.05 9.02
C GLY A 9 9.91 24.72 7.63
N SER A 10 10.10 26.03 7.61
CA SER A 10 9.99 26.88 6.42
C SER A 10 11.02 26.61 5.32
N ASP A 11 12.10 25.95 5.66
CA ASP A 11 13.16 25.50 4.74
C ASP A 11 12.78 24.25 3.94
N SER A 12 11.77 23.49 4.41
CA SER A 12 11.28 22.28 3.76
C SER A 12 10.56 22.59 2.45
N SER A 13 11.04 21.99 1.34
CA SER A 13 10.37 22.07 0.03
C SER A 13 8.93 21.52 0.06
N GLY A 14 8.70 20.47 0.82
CA GLY A 14 7.36 19.89 0.98
C GLY A 14 6.39 20.84 1.71
N LYS A 15 6.86 21.57 2.73
CA LYS A 15 6.06 22.60 3.41
C LYS A 15 5.69 23.76 2.45
N ARG A 16 6.63 24.16 1.62
CA ARG A 16 6.38 25.20 0.60
C ARG A 16 5.38 24.74 -0.45
N ALA A 17 5.48 23.49 -0.91
CA ALA A 17 4.51 22.91 -1.84
C ALA A 17 3.11 22.82 -1.23
N TYR A 18 3.00 22.43 0.05
CA TYR A 18 1.73 22.46 0.77
C TYR A 18 1.16 23.88 0.81
N LEU A 19 1.98 24.87 1.16
CA LEU A 19 1.53 26.26 1.21
C LEU A 19 1.03 26.76 -0.14
N GLN A 20 1.77 26.46 -1.21
CA GLN A 20 1.37 26.79 -2.58
C GLN A 20 0.00 26.20 -2.91
N LEU A 21 -0.21 24.92 -2.64
CA LEU A 21 -1.52 24.27 -2.85
C LEU A 21 -2.63 24.95 -2.05
N MET A 22 -2.37 25.36 -0.80
CA MET A 22 -3.36 26.06 0.02
C MET A 22 -3.68 27.45 -0.54
N THR A 23 -2.70 28.16 -1.14
CA THR A 23 -2.98 29.43 -1.80
C THR A 23 -3.80 29.30 -3.08
N GLU A 24 -3.81 28.10 -3.69
CA GLU A 24 -4.69 27.77 -4.83
C GLU A 24 -6.12 27.43 -4.37
N TYR A 25 -6.27 26.81 -3.20
CA TYR A 25 -7.56 26.37 -2.66
C TYR A 25 -8.32 27.48 -1.94
N TYR A 26 -7.61 28.44 -1.32
CA TYR A 26 -8.18 29.50 -0.51
C TYR A 26 -7.82 30.88 -1.05
N GLN A 27 -8.82 31.74 -1.22
CA GLN A 27 -8.61 33.08 -1.76
C GLN A 27 -7.75 33.96 -0.85
N SER A 28 -7.78 33.69 0.45
CA SER A 28 -7.02 34.45 1.45
C SER A 28 -6.65 33.61 2.66
N ILE A 29 -5.64 34.06 3.42
CA ILE A 29 -5.31 33.46 4.72
C ILE A 29 -6.50 33.52 5.71
N ARG A 30 -7.39 34.48 5.56
CA ARG A 30 -8.61 34.58 6.39
C ARG A 30 -9.56 33.43 6.10
N ASP A 31 -9.72 33.04 4.83
CA ASP A 31 -10.56 31.89 4.45
C ASP A 31 -9.98 30.57 4.94
N PHE A 32 -8.67 30.41 4.81
CA PHE A 32 -7.95 29.29 5.41
C PHE A 32 -8.16 29.23 6.93
N ASN A 33 -7.95 30.35 7.64
CA ASN A 33 -8.13 30.42 9.08
C ASN A 33 -9.55 30.05 9.53
N ARG A 34 -10.58 30.49 8.79
CA ARG A 34 -11.97 30.13 9.08
C ARG A 34 -12.18 28.61 8.98
N THR A 35 -11.65 27.99 7.94
CA THR A 35 -11.75 26.52 7.72
C THR A 35 -11.02 25.75 8.79
N TYR A 36 -9.83 26.19 9.14
CA TYR A 36 -8.95 25.46 10.07
C TYR A 36 -9.07 25.94 11.53
N GLN A 37 -9.95 26.90 11.81
CA GLN A 37 -10.09 27.51 13.15
C GLN A 37 -8.73 27.98 13.70
N SER A 38 -7.98 28.70 12.86
CA SER A 38 -6.64 29.21 13.14
C SER A 38 -6.61 30.75 13.02
N ASP A 39 -5.50 31.38 13.40
CA ASP A 39 -5.34 32.82 13.49
C ASP A 39 -4.06 33.36 12.83
N PHE A 40 -3.56 32.68 11.81
CA PHE A 40 -2.38 33.09 11.06
C PHE A 40 -2.57 34.48 10.46
N LYS A 41 -1.58 35.36 10.64
CA LYS A 41 -1.61 36.72 10.12
C LYS A 41 -1.40 36.79 8.61
N SER A 42 -0.68 35.86 8.05
CA SER A 42 -0.36 35.76 6.62
C SER A 42 0.03 34.34 6.22
N TRP A 43 0.12 34.09 4.92
CA TRP A 43 0.69 32.85 4.38
C TRP A 43 2.15 32.61 4.82
N GLU A 44 2.91 33.70 4.98
CA GLU A 44 4.28 33.64 5.49
C GLU A 44 4.35 33.21 6.96
N ASP A 45 3.37 33.64 7.76
CA ASP A 45 3.22 33.21 9.15
C ASP A 45 2.91 31.70 9.23
N LEU A 46 1.99 31.19 8.41
CA LEU A 46 1.73 29.76 8.28
C LEU A 46 2.99 28.99 7.83
N LEU A 47 3.77 29.53 6.89
CA LEU A 47 5.01 28.90 6.42
C LEU A 47 6.02 28.75 7.56
N LYS A 48 6.20 29.75 8.38
CA LYS A 48 7.14 29.76 9.51
C LYS A 48 6.69 28.88 10.68
N THR A 49 5.41 28.68 10.83
CA THR A 49 4.87 27.91 11.94
C THR A 49 4.98 26.41 11.66
N SER A 50 5.66 25.67 12.53
CA SER A 50 5.73 24.21 12.50
C SER A 50 4.84 23.58 13.56
N ASN A 51 4.42 22.32 13.35
CA ASN A 51 3.62 21.55 14.31
C ASN A 51 2.31 22.22 14.77
N TRP A 52 1.73 23.09 13.92
CA TRP A 52 0.52 23.83 14.25
C TRP A 52 -0.74 22.94 14.30
N ARG A 53 -0.72 21.80 13.58
CA ARG A 53 -1.84 20.85 13.55
C ARG A 53 -1.34 19.42 13.46
N LYS A 54 -1.49 18.69 14.55
CA LYS A 54 -0.96 17.32 14.67
C LYS A 54 -1.88 16.25 14.08
N ASN A 55 -3.19 16.42 14.24
CA ASN A 55 -4.19 15.44 13.79
C ASN A 55 -5.13 16.07 12.76
N ILE A 56 -5.67 15.23 11.87
CA ILE A 56 -6.79 15.60 11.01
C ILE A 56 -8.03 15.65 11.89
N ASP A 57 -8.83 16.71 11.72
CA ASP A 57 -10.16 16.76 12.31
C ASP A 57 -11.13 15.95 11.43
N PRO A 58 -11.68 14.82 11.92
CA PRO A 58 -12.62 14.00 11.13
C PRO A 58 -13.92 14.73 10.79
N GLN A 59 -14.26 15.77 11.54
CA GLN A 59 -15.46 16.58 11.32
C GLN A 59 -15.24 17.68 10.26
N ASN A 60 -13.97 17.98 9.93
CA ASN A 60 -13.63 19.00 8.95
C ASN A 60 -13.41 18.36 7.56
N GLU A 61 -14.41 18.43 6.70
CA GLU A 61 -14.37 17.90 5.34
C GLU A 61 -13.35 18.60 4.44
N ASP A 62 -13.19 19.92 4.60
CA ASP A 62 -12.21 20.69 3.85
C ASP A 62 -10.79 20.24 4.20
N GLU A 63 -10.47 20.03 5.48
CA GLU A 63 -9.18 19.51 5.87
C GLU A 63 -8.91 18.11 5.29
N ARG A 64 -9.92 17.23 5.23
CA ARG A 64 -9.78 15.91 4.60
C ARG A 64 -9.50 16.04 3.11
N ARG A 65 -10.27 16.88 2.39
CA ARG A 65 -10.05 17.18 0.97
C ARG A 65 -8.64 17.73 0.72
N ASP A 66 -8.21 18.71 1.50
CA ASP A 66 -6.92 19.37 1.34
C ASP A 66 -5.75 18.42 1.58
N ASN A 67 -5.88 17.54 2.59
CA ASN A 67 -4.87 16.50 2.83
C ASN A 67 -4.84 15.44 1.70
N ALA A 68 -6.00 15.10 1.14
CA ALA A 68 -6.07 14.20 -0.02
C ALA A 68 -5.40 14.85 -1.25
N GLY A 69 -5.72 16.11 -1.57
CA GLY A 69 -5.08 16.84 -2.67
C GLY A 69 -3.57 17.00 -2.48
N PHE A 70 -3.12 17.24 -1.26
CA PHE A 70 -1.69 17.31 -0.98
C PHE A 70 -1.01 15.94 -1.07
N LEU A 71 -1.68 14.85 -0.67
CA LEU A 71 -1.19 13.50 -0.89
C LEU A 71 -1.04 13.20 -2.38
N GLU A 72 -2.04 13.56 -3.19
CA GLU A 72 -2.00 13.40 -4.64
C GLU A 72 -0.81 14.13 -5.26
N LEU A 73 -0.56 15.38 -4.87
CA LEU A 73 0.60 16.15 -5.31
C LEU A 73 1.93 15.46 -4.96
N CYS A 74 2.06 14.96 -3.73
CA CYS A 74 3.26 14.25 -3.29
C CYS A 74 3.49 12.97 -4.08
N VAL A 75 2.44 12.18 -4.30
CA VAL A 75 2.49 10.91 -5.04
C VAL A 75 2.86 11.15 -6.50
N ASP A 76 2.24 12.15 -7.14
CA ASP A 76 2.53 12.51 -8.53
C ASP A 76 4.01 12.90 -8.70
N HIS A 77 4.51 13.79 -7.85
CA HIS A 77 5.91 14.22 -7.89
C HIS A 77 6.88 13.07 -7.65
N TYR A 78 6.59 12.21 -6.69
CA TYR A 78 7.40 11.04 -6.37
C TYR A 78 7.51 10.08 -7.56
N TYR A 79 6.38 9.62 -8.10
CA TYR A 79 6.39 8.65 -9.20
C TYR A 79 6.92 9.21 -10.50
N LYS A 80 6.63 10.48 -10.81
CA LYS A 80 7.22 11.17 -11.96
C LYS A 80 8.75 11.19 -11.88
N THR A 81 9.29 11.53 -10.71
CA THR A 81 10.74 11.58 -10.48
C THR A 81 11.35 10.18 -10.53
N ALA A 82 10.77 9.21 -9.83
CA ALA A 82 11.23 7.83 -9.78
C ALA A 82 11.24 7.17 -11.16
N LYS A 83 10.11 7.27 -11.90
CA LYS A 83 10.03 6.75 -13.29
C LYS A 83 11.05 7.39 -14.20
N SER A 84 11.20 8.72 -14.13
CA SER A 84 12.16 9.44 -14.99
C SER A 84 13.60 9.01 -14.69
N ALA A 85 13.95 8.84 -13.42
CA ALA A 85 15.27 8.36 -13.03
C ALA A 85 15.49 6.89 -13.48
N PHE A 86 14.51 6.02 -13.24
CA PHE A 86 14.56 4.61 -13.63
C PHE A 86 14.75 4.45 -15.15
N LYS A 87 13.92 5.12 -15.94
CA LYS A 87 13.93 4.99 -17.41
C LYS A 87 15.20 5.56 -18.08
N ARG A 88 15.92 6.48 -17.43
CA ARG A 88 17.23 6.94 -17.94
C ARG A 88 18.28 5.83 -17.97
N HIS A 89 18.20 4.88 -17.02
CA HIS A 89 19.19 3.81 -16.89
C HIS A 89 18.66 2.45 -17.37
N ASN A 90 17.35 2.25 -17.35
CA ASN A 90 16.67 1.00 -17.67
C ASN A 90 15.46 1.23 -18.60
N PRO A 91 15.68 1.72 -19.85
CA PRO A 91 14.58 2.14 -20.73
C PRO A 91 13.63 0.99 -21.10
N ASN A 92 14.15 -0.23 -21.20
CA ASN A 92 13.41 -1.42 -21.65
C ASN A 92 12.83 -2.26 -20.51
N HIS A 93 13.12 -1.95 -19.25
CA HIS A 93 12.57 -2.70 -18.11
C HIS A 93 11.22 -2.14 -17.70
N LEU A 94 10.34 -3.02 -17.22
CA LEU A 94 9.08 -2.61 -16.61
C LEU A 94 9.34 -1.91 -15.27
N PHE A 95 8.58 -0.87 -15.00
CA PHE A 95 8.62 -0.13 -13.75
C PHE A 95 7.36 -0.41 -12.93
N PHE A 96 7.49 -1.19 -11.87
CA PHE A 96 6.37 -1.61 -11.02
C PHE A 96 6.03 -0.60 -9.92
N GLY A 97 6.94 0.34 -9.64
CA GLY A 97 6.78 1.26 -8.50
C GLY A 97 6.93 0.53 -7.16
N ASP A 98 6.18 1.01 -6.17
CA ASP A 98 6.19 0.47 -4.82
C ASP A 98 5.07 -0.55 -4.59
N LYS A 99 5.20 -1.37 -3.55
CA LYS A 99 4.09 -2.15 -3.01
C LYS A 99 3.14 -1.23 -2.26
N LEU A 100 2.01 -0.90 -2.87
CA LEU A 100 1.00 -0.05 -2.26
C LEU A 100 0.28 -0.80 -1.14
N ASN A 101 0.15 -0.18 0.04
CA ASN A 101 -0.50 -0.82 1.16
C ASN A 101 -2.03 -0.81 1.00
N GLY A 102 -2.60 -1.95 0.64
CA GLY A 102 -4.04 -2.17 0.43
C GLY A 102 -4.91 -1.97 1.67
N ASN A 103 -4.30 -1.98 2.85
CA ASN A 103 -4.99 -1.73 4.12
C ASN A 103 -4.95 -0.24 4.55
N SER A 104 -4.45 0.66 3.70
CA SER A 104 -4.32 2.09 4.02
C SER A 104 -5.52 2.89 3.54
N ASP A 105 -5.93 3.87 4.34
CA ASP A 105 -6.87 4.90 3.91
C ASP A 105 -6.29 5.74 2.77
N GLY A 106 -7.12 6.13 1.81
CA GLY A 106 -6.72 6.95 0.67
C GLY A 106 -5.96 6.19 -0.43
N LEU A 107 -5.87 4.85 -0.34
CA LEU A 107 -5.23 4.02 -1.35
C LEU A 107 -5.76 4.27 -2.77
N GLU A 108 -7.06 4.49 -2.93
CA GLU A 108 -7.67 4.70 -4.25
C GLU A 108 -7.06 5.92 -4.98
N ALA A 109 -6.85 7.03 -4.25
CA ALA A 109 -6.21 8.22 -4.80
C ALA A 109 -4.75 7.93 -5.20
N VAL A 110 -4.01 7.20 -4.36
CA VAL A 110 -2.63 6.79 -4.65
C VAL A 110 -2.55 5.90 -5.88
N ILE A 111 -3.39 4.86 -5.98
CA ILE A 111 -3.43 3.95 -7.14
C ILE A 111 -3.72 4.73 -8.43
N LYS A 112 -4.73 5.62 -8.42
CA LYS A 112 -5.11 6.43 -9.58
C LYS A 112 -3.95 7.25 -10.14
N ILE A 113 -3.11 7.78 -9.28
CA ILE A 113 -1.94 8.56 -9.71
C ILE A 113 -0.79 7.64 -10.12
N THR A 114 -0.49 6.62 -9.31
CA THR A 114 0.55 5.63 -9.59
C THR A 114 0.35 4.98 -10.94
N SER A 115 -0.89 4.66 -11.33
CA SER A 115 -1.24 4.05 -12.61
C SER A 115 -0.81 4.86 -13.84
N ARG A 116 -0.56 6.16 -13.70
CA ARG A 116 -0.03 7.01 -14.78
C ARG A 116 1.47 6.76 -15.05
N TYR A 117 2.15 6.20 -14.07
CA TYR A 117 3.60 6.08 -14.07
C TYR A 117 4.11 4.64 -14.11
N THR A 118 3.35 3.68 -13.61
CA THR A 118 3.76 2.28 -13.50
C THR A 118 3.21 1.42 -14.63
N ASP A 119 3.91 0.34 -14.96
CA ASP A 119 3.52 -0.61 -15.99
C ASP A 119 2.55 -1.67 -15.45
N LEU A 120 2.47 -1.82 -14.13
CA LEU A 120 1.46 -2.58 -13.39
C LEU A 120 1.20 -1.93 -12.03
N ILE A 121 0.13 -2.34 -11.35
CA ILE A 121 -0.15 -1.94 -9.97
C ILE A 121 0.30 -3.05 -9.04
N ASN A 122 1.36 -2.76 -8.29
CA ASN A 122 1.89 -3.64 -7.27
C ASN A 122 1.31 -3.24 -5.91
N PHE A 123 0.61 -4.16 -5.25
CA PHE A 123 0.01 -3.91 -3.94
C PHE A 123 0.40 -4.98 -2.94
N GLN A 124 0.30 -4.67 -1.65
CA GLN A 124 0.25 -5.63 -0.56
C GLN A 124 -1.11 -5.54 0.10
N TYR A 125 -1.72 -6.67 0.41
CA TYR A 125 -3.02 -6.68 1.04
C TYR A 125 -3.20 -7.93 1.90
N TYR A 126 -3.37 -7.72 3.19
CA TYR A 126 -3.54 -8.79 4.17
C TYR A 126 -4.97 -8.78 4.68
N ASP A 127 -5.76 -9.71 4.20
CA ASP A 127 -7.16 -9.86 4.59
C ASP A 127 -7.66 -11.29 4.32
N ILE A 128 -8.89 -11.58 4.73
CA ILE A 128 -9.57 -12.84 4.41
C ILE A 128 -9.81 -12.96 2.90
N LEU A 129 -10.00 -14.18 2.44
CA LEU A 129 -10.10 -14.50 1.00
C LEU A 129 -11.19 -13.70 0.28
N GLU A 130 -12.35 -13.55 0.90
CA GLU A 130 -13.50 -12.86 0.33
C GLU A 130 -13.22 -11.39 0.02
N ASN A 131 -12.44 -10.74 0.87
CA ASN A 131 -12.11 -9.34 0.71
C ASN A 131 -11.09 -9.08 -0.40
N HIS A 132 -10.22 -10.04 -0.70
CA HIS A 132 -9.22 -9.88 -1.77
C HIS A 132 -9.86 -9.59 -3.13
N ASN A 133 -10.81 -10.42 -3.56
CA ASN A 133 -11.50 -10.22 -4.84
C ASN A 133 -12.31 -8.94 -4.88
N THR A 134 -13.07 -8.69 -3.83
CA THR A 134 -13.91 -7.48 -3.72
C THR A 134 -13.07 -6.21 -3.86
N ASN A 135 -11.93 -6.15 -3.19
CA ASN A 135 -11.07 -4.98 -3.26
C ASN A 135 -10.32 -4.86 -4.61
N MET A 136 -9.82 -5.97 -5.16
CA MET A 136 -9.22 -5.94 -6.51
C MET A 136 -10.22 -5.47 -7.56
N GLN A 137 -11.47 -5.96 -7.51
CA GLN A 137 -12.53 -5.53 -8.39
C GLN A 137 -12.86 -4.03 -8.21
N LYS A 138 -12.99 -3.60 -6.96
CA LYS A 138 -13.20 -2.19 -6.63
C LYS A 138 -12.09 -1.29 -7.18
N TRP A 139 -10.82 -1.69 -7.05
CA TRP A 139 -9.71 -0.91 -7.57
C TRP A 139 -9.70 -0.86 -9.10
N SER A 140 -9.94 -1.98 -9.78
CA SER A 140 -9.97 -2.05 -11.23
C SER A 140 -11.13 -1.24 -11.83
N GLU A 141 -12.34 -1.40 -11.29
CA GLU A 141 -13.54 -0.76 -11.84
C GLU A 141 -13.65 0.72 -11.45
N LYS A 142 -13.53 1.00 -10.14
CA LYS A 142 -13.77 2.34 -9.60
C LYS A 142 -12.71 3.36 -10.01
N ILE A 143 -11.47 2.90 -10.19
CA ILE A 143 -10.34 3.74 -10.54
C ILE A 143 -10.05 3.67 -12.03
N SER A 144 -10.77 2.82 -12.77
CA SER A 144 -10.54 2.58 -14.21
C SER A 144 -9.09 2.24 -14.51
N ILE A 145 -8.50 1.36 -13.69
CA ILE A 145 -7.13 0.90 -13.88
C ILE A 145 -7.09 0.02 -15.13
N ARG A 146 -6.14 0.31 -16.01
CA ARG A 146 -5.87 -0.50 -17.20
C ARG A 146 -4.65 -1.42 -17.02
N GLN A 147 -3.84 -1.14 -16.02
CA GLN A 147 -2.64 -1.90 -15.72
C GLN A 147 -3.01 -3.23 -15.05
N PRO A 148 -2.23 -4.29 -15.30
CA PRO A 148 -2.38 -5.53 -14.57
C PRO A 148 -2.07 -5.34 -13.08
N LEU A 149 -2.66 -6.20 -12.27
CA LEU A 149 -2.51 -6.23 -10.81
C LEU A 149 -1.51 -7.31 -10.41
N LEU A 150 -0.55 -6.97 -9.55
CA LEU A 150 0.35 -7.89 -8.89
C LEU A 150 0.16 -7.77 -7.37
N ASN A 151 -0.16 -8.88 -6.69
CA ASN A 151 -0.06 -8.89 -5.23
C ASN A 151 1.40 -9.15 -4.84
N GLY A 152 2.11 -8.10 -4.50
CA GLY A 152 3.53 -8.15 -4.15
C GLY A 152 3.81 -8.57 -2.72
N ASP A 153 2.78 -8.71 -1.88
CA ASP A 153 2.96 -9.10 -0.48
C ASP A 153 1.63 -9.41 0.21
N SER A 154 1.44 -10.66 0.60
CA SER A 154 0.37 -11.12 1.49
C SER A 154 0.63 -12.54 1.97
N ALA A 155 -0.10 -12.99 2.99
CA ALA A 155 -0.06 -14.36 3.48
C ALA A 155 -1.30 -14.70 4.28
N PHE A 156 -1.67 -15.98 4.29
CA PHE A 156 -2.47 -16.60 5.34
C PHE A 156 -1.51 -17.21 6.35
N THR A 157 -1.84 -17.22 7.63
CA THR A 157 -0.91 -17.59 8.70
C THR A 157 -1.54 -18.48 9.75
N VAL A 158 -0.72 -19.25 10.45
CA VAL A 158 -1.15 -20.08 11.59
C VAL A 158 -0.33 -19.64 12.80
N PRO A 159 -0.95 -19.14 13.87
CA PRO A 159 -0.26 -18.85 15.11
C PRO A 159 0.45 -20.09 15.66
N THR A 160 1.70 -19.94 16.09
CA THR A 160 2.52 -20.98 16.70
C THR A 160 3.10 -20.48 18.02
N GLU A 161 3.70 -21.37 18.80
CA GLU A 161 4.37 -20.98 20.03
C GLU A 161 5.49 -19.96 19.78
N THR A 162 6.25 -20.14 18.70
CA THR A 162 7.33 -19.24 18.30
C THR A 162 6.84 -18.00 17.56
N MET A 163 5.66 -18.04 16.97
CA MET A 163 4.98 -16.94 16.28
C MET A 163 3.52 -16.84 16.73
N PRO A 164 3.26 -16.32 17.94
CA PRO A 164 1.88 -16.28 18.47
C PRO A 164 0.97 -15.27 17.74
N LYS A 165 1.53 -14.30 17.03
CA LYS A 165 0.79 -13.26 16.31
C LYS A 165 1.45 -12.96 14.95
N PRO A 166 1.51 -13.94 14.03
CA PRO A 166 2.02 -13.68 12.70
C PRO A 166 1.12 -12.69 11.96
N PHE A 167 1.70 -11.89 11.09
CA PHE A 167 0.98 -10.86 10.35
C PHE A 167 0.14 -11.50 9.24
N GLY A 168 -1.15 -11.16 9.21
CA GLY A 168 -2.11 -11.66 8.25
C GLY A 168 -3.30 -12.38 8.90
N PRO A 169 -4.30 -12.82 8.11
CA PRO A 169 -5.43 -13.60 8.59
C PRO A 169 -4.96 -14.94 9.17
N HIS A 170 -5.50 -15.30 10.33
CA HIS A 170 -5.13 -16.52 11.02
C HIS A 170 -6.01 -17.69 10.58
N CYS A 171 -5.35 -18.80 10.28
CA CYS A 171 -5.95 -20.11 10.02
C CYS A 171 -5.83 -20.99 11.26
N SER A 172 -6.69 -22.00 11.36
CA SER A 172 -6.69 -22.98 12.46
C SER A 172 -5.58 -24.03 12.32
N SER A 173 -5.11 -24.28 11.08
CA SER A 173 -4.07 -25.27 10.80
C SER A 173 -3.30 -24.96 9.50
N GLN A 174 -2.16 -25.64 9.29
CA GLN A 174 -1.38 -25.51 8.05
C GLN A 174 -2.15 -26.08 6.84
N GLU A 175 -3.05 -27.04 7.04
CA GLU A 175 -3.95 -27.56 5.99
C GLU A 175 -4.95 -26.49 5.55
N GLU A 176 -5.56 -25.78 6.49
CA GLU A 176 -6.45 -24.67 6.18
C GLU A 176 -5.70 -23.53 5.48
N ARG A 177 -4.52 -23.18 5.98
CA ARG A 177 -3.63 -22.19 5.35
C ARG A 177 -3.32 -22.55 3.90
N ALA A 178 -2.93 -23.80 3.64
CA ALA A 178 -2.66 -24.32 2.30
C ALA A 178 -3.89 -24.28 1.38
N LYS A 179 -5.05 -24.67 1.91
CA LYS A 179 -6.34 -24.62 1.19
C LYS A 179 -6.70 -23.18 0.80
N LEU A 180 -6.59 -22.23 1.72
CA LEU A 180 -6.88 -20.82 1.44
C LEU A 180 -5.88 -20.22 0.46
N THR A 181 -4.58 -20.55 0.58
CA THR A 181 -3.54 -20.14 -0.37
C THR A 181 -3.85 -20.63 -1.80
N LEU A 182 -4.22 -21.90 -1.95
CA LEU A 182 -4.61 -22.45 -3.24
C LEU A 182 -5.88 -21.81 -3.79
N ALA A 183 -6.88 -21.60 -2.94
CA ALA A 183 -8.14 -20.95 -3.31
C ALA A 183 -7.89 -19.50 -3.77
N TYR A 184 -7.08 -18.76 -3.05
CA TYR A 184 -6.68 -17.40 -3.41
C TYR A 184 -6.03 -17.36 -4.80
N MET A 185 -5.07 -18.23 -5.07
CA MET A 185 -4.40 -18.24 -6.37
C MET A 185 -5.32 -18.64 -7.52
N LYS A 186 -6.17 -19.65 -7.33
CA LYS A 186 -7.18 -20.02 -8.33
C LYS A 186 -8.13 -18.88 -8.66
N GLN A 187 -8.63 -18.22 -7.63
CA GLN A 187 -9.57 -17.11 -7.76
C GLN A 187 -8.92 -15.88 -8.41
N SER A 188 -7.69 -15.56 -8.01
CA SER A 188 -6.98 -14.39 -8.53
C SER A 188 -6.49 -14.61 -9.97
N LEU A 189 -5.94 -15.78 -10.30
CA LEU A 189 -5.49 -16.09 -11.66
C LEU A 189 -6.64 -16.22 -12.68
N ALA A 190 -7.86 -16.52 -12.23
CA ALA A 190 -9.04 -16.49 -13.09
C ALA A 190 -9.46 -15.05 -13.51
N ARG A 191 -8.88 -14.03 -12.91
CA ARG A 191 -9.09 -12.63 -13.29
C ARG A 191 -8.20 -12.26 -14.49
N PRO A 192 -8.74 -11.57 -15.50
CA PRO A 192 -7.95 -11.18 -16.67
C PRO A 192 -6.92 -10.09 -16.39
N ASP A 193 -7.07 -9.37 -15.27
CA ASP A 193 -6.21 -8.27 -14.85
C ASP A 193 -5.16 -8.67 -13.78
N PHE A 194 -5.13 -9.91 -13.31
CA PHE A 194 -4.19 -10.37 -12.28
C PHE A 194 -3.02 -11.14 -12.90
N VAL A 195 -1.80 -10.73 -12.60
CA VAL A 195 -0.59 -11.33 -13.21
C VAL A 195 0.29 -12.12 -12.24
N GLY A 196 0.06 -12.06 -10.95
CA GLY A 196 0.84 -12.87 -10.02
C GLY A 196 0.74 -12.49 -8.57
N TRP A 197 1.34 -13.34 -7.75
CA TRP A 197 1.44 -13.17 -6.30
C TRP A 197 2.86 -13.46 -5.82
N HIS A 198 3.42 -12.55 -5.06
CA HIS A 198 4.63 -12.75 -4.30
C HIS A 198 4.26 -12.90 -2.82
N MET A 199 4.30 -14.13 -2.31
CA MET A 199 3.98 -14.40 -0.92
C MET A 199 5.07 -13.85 0.01
N CYS A 200 4.66 -13.22 1.10
CA CYS A 200 5.60 -12.65 2.07
C CYS A 200 6.29 -13.74 2.89
N GLY A 201 7.59 -13.78 2.65
CA GLY A 201 8.52 -14.65 3.36
C GLY A 201 8.61 -16.08 2.81
N ILE A 202 9.85 -16.57 2.69
CA ILE A 202 10.14 -17.98 2.44
C ILE A 202 10.39 -18.70 3.76
N ILE A 203 11.08 -18.03 4.68
CA ILE A 203 11.44 -18.53 6.01
C ILE A 203 10.71 -17.74 7.08
N ASP A 204 10.24 -18.41 8.11
CA ASP A 204 9.63 -17.81 9.29
C ASP A 204 10.53 -16.75 9.92
N THR A 205 9.96 -15.62 10.34
CA THR A 205 10.69 -14.68 11.18
C THR A 205 10.68 -15.15 12.62
N THR A 206 11.82 -15.01 13.32
CA THR A 206 11.94 -15.41 14.73
C THR A 206 11.55 -14.26 15.67
N LYS A 207 11.15 -14.58 16.89
CA LYS A 207 10.97 -13.62 17.99
C LYS A 207 12.26 -12.84 18.32
N THR A 208 13.40 -13.44 18.05
CA THR A 208 14.72 -12.92 18.41
C THR A 208 15.30 -11.95 17.38
N MET A 209 14.64 -11.78 16.23
CA MET A 209 15.07 -10.78 15.26
C MET A 209 14.80 -9.38 15.80
N PRO A 210 15.82 -8.55 16.04
CA PRO A 210 15.64 -7.19 16.56
C PRO A 210 14.68 -6.38 15.67
N GLY A 211 13.68 -5.77 16.29
CA GLY A 211 12.67 -4.98 15.60
C GLY A 211 11.56 -5.78 14.91
N LYS A 212 11.57 -7.10 14.99
CA LYS A 212 10.55 -7.98 14.36
C LYS A 212 9.57 -8.62 15.36
N GLU A 213 9.67 -8.30 16.64
CA GLU A 213 8.83 -8.88 17.69
C GLU A 213 7.33 -8.63 17.49
N LYS A 214 7.00 -7.54 16.78
CA LYS A 214 5.62 -7.12 16.49
C LYS A 214 5.16 -7.41 15.05
N HIS A 215 6.07 -7.84 14.18
CA HIS A 215 5.83 -8.01 12.75
C HIS A 215 6.40 -9.35 12.29
N GLN A 216 5.87 -10.44 12.86
CA GLN A 216 6.29 -11.78 12.51
C GLN A 216 5.59 -12.21 11.21
N HIS A 217 6.36 -12.73 10.26
CA HIS A 217 5.86 -13.29 9.01
C HIS A 217 6.09 -14.79 9.00
N GLN A 218 5.05 -15.54 8.64
CA GLN A 218 5.14 -16.98 8.47
C GLN A 218 5.49 -17.32 7.03
N GLY A 219 6.61 -18.01 6.86
CA GLY A 219 7.14 -18.46 5.58
C GLY A 219 6.55 -19.78 5.07
N LEU A 220 7.18 -20.32 4.04
CA LEU A 220 6.97 -21.70 3.56
C LEU A 220 7.76 -22.69 4.38
N MET A 221 8.78 -22.22 5.07
CA MET A 221 9.70 -23.01 5.90
C MET A 221 9.79 -22.43 7.30
N THR A 222 10.02 -23.33 8.25
CA THR A 222 10.42 -22.96 9.61
C THR A 222 11.80 -22.31 9.62
N THR A 223 12.18 -21.73 10.75
CA THR A 223 13.54 -21.19 10.97
C THR A 223 14.64 -22.25 10.93
N HIS A 224 14.30 -23.53 10.97
CA HIS A 224 15.23 -24.66 10.87
C HIS A 224 15.37 -25.17 9.43
N GLY A 225 14.60 -24.61 8.48
CA GLY A 225 14.66 -25.04 7.09
C GLY A 225 13.67 -26.16 6.72
N ASP A 226 12.82 -26.56 7.66
CA ASP A 226 11.80 -27.58 7.40
C ASP A 226 10.59 -26.95 6.72
N TYR A 227 10.13 -27.50 5.59
CA TYR A 227 8.91 -27.07 4.93
C TYR A 227 7.67 -27.42 5.76
N TYR A 228 6.64 -26.62 5.63
CA TYR A 228 5.29 -26.99 6.03
C TYR A 228 4.67 -27.87 4.94
N PRO A 229 4.53 -29.21 5.12
CA PRO A 229 4.15 -30.11 4.02
C PRO A 229 2.85 -29.75 3.31
N PRO A 230 1.78 -29.31 3.99
CA PRO A 230 0.55 -28.86 3.31
C PRO A 230 0.80 -27.63 2.42
N MET A 231 1.62 -26.68 2.85
CA MET A 231 1.95 -25.49 2.08
C MET A 231 2.83 -25.81 0.89
N GLU A 232 3.82 -26.69 1.06
CA GLU A 232 4.66 -27.17 -0.03
C GLU A 232 3.81 -27.80 -1.14
N ALA A 233 2.92 -28.73 -0.79
CA ALA A 233 2.01 -29.37 -1.74
C ALA A 233 1.12 -28.35 -2.47
N SER A 234 0.60 -27.38 -1.75
CA SER A 234 -0.23 -26.31 -2.33
C SER A 234 0.54 -25.45 -3.33
N VAL A 235 1.77 -25.03 -2.99
CA VAL A 235 2.61 -24.21 -3.87
C VAL A 235 3.06 -25.01 -5.10
N GLN A 236 3.40 -26.28 -4.95
CA GLN A 236 3.71 -27.17 -6.08
C GLN A 236 2.52 -27.30 -7.04
N GLN A 237 1.31 -27.48 -6.50
CA GLN A 237 0.08 -27.54 -7.30
C GLN A 237 -0.19 -26.23 -8.02
N ILE A 238 -0.01 -25.08 -7.35
CA ILE A 238 -0.16 -23.76 -7.96
C ILE A 238 0.82 -23.61 -9.12
N SER A 239 2.09 -23.90 -8.89
CA SER A 239 3.15 -23.76 -9.90
C SER A 239 2.91 -24.66 -11.12
N ALA A 240 2.47 -25.90 -10.90
CA ALA A 240 2.18 -26.84 -11.97
C ALA A 240 0.96 -26.47 -12.82
N LYS A 241 -0.02 -25.75 -12.24
CA LYS A 241 -1.34 -25.51 -12.86
C LYS A 241 -1.69 -24.04 -13.05
N MET A 242 -0.75 -23.11 -12.86
CA MET A 242 -1.05 -21.68 -12.92
C MET A 242 -1.67 -21.24 -14.26
N TYR A 243 -1.19 -21.76 -15.37
CA TYR A 243 -1.73 -21.45 -16.69
C TYR A 243 -3.12 -22.06 -16.92
N GLU A 244 -3.41 -23.25 -16.35
CA GLU A 244 -4.76 -23.80 -16.41
C GLU A 244 -5.76 -22.95 -15.62
N TYR A 245 -5.33 -22.29 -14.54
CA TYR A 245 -6.17 -21.39 -13.75
C TYR A 245 -6.40 -20.05 -14.46
N ALA A 246 -5.39 -19.54 -15.15
CA ALA A 246 -5.43 -18.25 -15.86
C ALA A 246 -6.20 -18.29 -17.20
N LEU A 247 -6.34 -19.46 -17.82
CA LEU A 247 -6.96 -19.61 -19.13
C LEU A 247 -8.45 -20.01 -19.07
N LYS A 248 -9.04 -20.07 -17.88
CA LYS A 248 -10.47 -20.34 -17.68
C LYS A 248 -11.30 -19.09 -17.62
#